data_5ef1c824226bd37724292b56a85d42a7
#
_entry.id   5ef1c824226bd37724292b56a85d42a7
#
_cell.length_a   1.000
_cell.length_b   1.000
_cell.length_c   1.000
_cell.angle_alpha   90.00
_cell.angle_beta   90.00
_cell.angle_gamma   90.00
#
_symmetry.space_group_name_H-M   'P 1'
#
loop_
_entity.id
_entity.type
_entity.pdbx_description
1 polymer ?
#
loop_
_entity_poly.entity_id
_entity_poly.type
_entity_poly.pdbx_seq_one_letter_code
_entity_poly.pdbx_strand_id
1 'polypeptide(L)'
;MSISPKLALLEEYALVARALSAPARLMLLEQLAQGERGVEALADKTGLTIANCSQHLQQLRRAALVTSRRDGKAVIYRLTDAKTLQLMDLLRVVAERNLAQVERILRGLSGGEDPPEPVSREDLAARIAEGSVTVLDVRPADEYATGHIPGALNMTPTEIERIVPTLDPATEIVAYCRGPYCIYAHQAVAALRKHGLNARRLYGGLPEWREDGLPVLAGTQ
;
A
#
# COMPACT_ATOMS: atom_id res chain seq x y z
N MET A 1 43.86 -0.96 11.35
CA MET A 1 42.97 -0.64 12.52
C MET A 1 41.75 -1.56 12.39
N SER A 2 41.50 -2.41 13.37
CA SER A 2 40.31 -3.29 13.38
C SER A 2 39.08 -2.44 13.63
N ILE A 3 38.05 -2.55 12.77
CA ILE A 3 36.76 -1.89 12.97
C ILE A 3 36.13 -2.46 14.25
N SER A 4 35.62 -1.61 15.14
CA SER A 4 34.89 -2.06 16.31
C SER A 4 33.70 -2.94 15.89
N PRO A 5 33.45 -4.12 16.54
CA PRO A 5 32.30 -4.96 16.22
C PRO A 5 30.97 -4.22 16.24
N LYS A 6 30.79 -3.25 17.14
CA LYS A 6 29.62 -2.37 17.19
C LYS A 6 29.49 -1.51 15.91
N LEU A 7 30.61 -0.95 15.44
CA LEU A 7 30.57 -0.12 14.22
C LEU A 7 30.23 -0.97 13.00
N ALA A 8 30.81 -2.17 12.85
CA ALA A 8 30.49 -3.08 11.78
C ALA A 8 29.00 -3.47 11.78
N LEU A 9 28.41 -3.74 12.95
CA LEU A 9 26.97 -4.02 13.06
C LEU A 9 26.11 -2.82 12.66
N LEU A 10 26.48 -1.60 13.06
CA LEU A 10 25.77 -0.36 12.68
C LEU A 10 25.87 -0.07 11.18
N GLU A 11 26.95 -0.45 10.52
CA GLU A 11 27.12 -0.33 9.07
C GLU A 11 26.12 -1.23 8.32
N GLU A 12 25.87 -2.46 8.80
CA GLU A 12 24.86 -3.36 8.24
C GLU A 12 23.42 -2.81 8.46
N TYR A 13 23.11 -2.29 9.65
CA TYR A 13 21.81 -1.61 9.85
C TYR A 13 21.65 -0.39 8.93
N ALA A 14 22.70 0.38 8.74
CA ALA A 14 22.70 1.51 7.83
C ALA A 14 22.52 1.09 6.35
N LEU A 15 22.92 -0.12 5.97
CA LEU A 15 22.65 -0.67 4.62
C LEU A 15 21.14 -0.79 4.36
N VAL A 16 20.39 -1.32 5.33
CA VAL A 16 18.91 -1.42 5.24
C VAL A 16 18.29 -0.03 5.17
N ALA A 17 18.70 0.92 6.04
CA ALA A 17 18.18 2.28 6.03
C ALA A 17 18.46 3.00 4.71
N ARG A 18 19.66 2.87 4.15
CA ARG A 18 20.02 3.41 2.83
C ARG A 18 19.18 2.81 1.71
N ALA A 19 18.80 1.53 1.82
CA ALA A 19 17.93 0.92 0.83
C ALA A 19 16.54 1.55 0.78
N LEU A 20 16.04 2.11 1.87
CA LEU A 20 14.75 2.81 1.94
C LEU A 20 14.83 4.31 1.56
N SER A 21 16.00 4.88 1.40
CA SER A 21 16.19 6.33 1.20
C SER A 21 15.88 6.86 -0.21
N ALA A 22 15.25 6.08 -1.09
CA ALA A 22 14.91 6.51 -2.44
C ALA A 22 13.44 6.24 -2.77
N PRO A 23 12.68 7.25 -3.30
CA PRO A 23 11.27 7.09 -3.63
C PRO A 23 10.99 5.92 -4.57
N ALA A 24 11.81 5.72 -5.61
CA ALA A 24 11.68 4.60 -6.54
C ALA A 24 11.71 3.23 -5.84
N ARG A 25 12.54 3.07 -4.79
CA ARG A 25 12.60 1.81 -4.04
C ARG A 25 11.40 1.60 -3.13
N LEU A 26 10.86 2.68 -2.54
CA LEU A 26 9.61 2.61 -1.78
C LEU A 26 8.44 2.22 -2.67
N MET A 27 8.34 2.79 -3.89
CA MET A 27 7.34 2.40 -4.89
C MET A 27 7.46 0.92 -5.31
N LEU A 28 8.68 0.42 -5.51
CA LEU A 28 8.90 -0.99 -5.83
C LEU A 28 8.49 -1.92 -4.68
N LEU A 29 8.82 -1.57 -3.44
CA LEU A 29 8.38 -2.34 -2.26
C LEU A 29 6.86 -2.34 -2.12
N GLU A 30 6.18 -1.21 -2.36
CA GLU A 30 4.72 -1.12 -2.37
C GLU A 30 4.11 -2.06 -3.42
N GLN A 31 4.68 -2.12 -4.63
CA GLN A 31 4.21 -3.04 -5.67
C GLN A 31 4.45 -4.51 -5.30
N LEU A 32 5.60 -4.82 -4.71
CA LEU A 32 5.93 -6.17 -4.27
C LEU A 32 5.12 -6.63 -3.04
N ALA A 33 4.59 -5.70 -2.26
CA ALA A 33 3.64 -5.99 -1.19
C ALA A 33 2.32 -6.58 -1.70
N GLN A 34 1.93 -6.25 -2.93
CA GLN A 34 0.73 -6.81 -3.57
C GLN A 34 0.93 -8.25 -4.07
N GLY A 35 2.18 -8.70 -4.23
CA GLY A 35 2.54 -10.02 -4.72
C GLY A 35 3.83 -10.03 -5.53
N GLU A 36 4.25 -11.24 -5.90
CA GLU A 36 5.45 -11.44 -6.74
C GLU A 36 5.26 -10.82 -8.13
N ARG A 37 6.33 -10.20 -8.66
CA ARG A 37 6.30 -9.59 -9.99
C ARG A 37 7.66 -9.68 -10.69
N GLY A 38 7.61 -9.76 -12.02
CA GLY A 38 8.78 -9.60 -12.89
C GLY A 38 9.22 -8.15 -13.03
N VAL A 39 10.48 -7.95 -13.45
CA VAL A 39 11.08 -6.62 -13.62
C VAL A 39 10.27 -5.74 -14.59
N GLU A 40 9.79 -6.30 -15.70
CA GLU A 40 9.04 -5.56 -16.72
C GLU A 40 7.72 -5.03 -16.15
N ALA A 41 6.96 -5.88 -15.45
CA ALA A 41 5.72 -5.48 -14.79
C ALA A 41 5.95 -4.43 -13.68
N LEU A 42 7.05 -4.55 -12.93
CA LEU A 42 7.42 -3.55 -11.91
C LEU A 42 7.81 -2.21 -12.56
N ALA A 43 8.55 -2.24 -13.67
CA ALA A 43 8.94 -1.05 -14.40
C ALA A 43 7.69 -0.31 -14.94
N ASP A 44 6.76 -1.03 -15.56
CA ASP A 44 5.48 -0.48 -16.04
C ASP A 44 4.67 0.15 -14.91
N LYS A 45 4.44 -0.59 -13.82
CA LYS A 45 3.64 -0.12 -12.67
C LYS A 45 4.25 1.08 -11.92
N THR A 46 5.57 1.27 -11.99
CA THR A 46 6.27 2.37 -11.29
C THR A 46 6.68 3.51 -12.22
N GLY A 47 6.48 3.38 -13.54
CA GLY A 47 6.93 4.35 -14.53
C GLY A 47 8.46 4.42 -14.68
N LEU A 48 9.19 3.42 -14.19
CA LEU A 48 10.65 3.35 -14.32
C LEU A 48 11.06 2.69 -15.64
N THR A 49 12.24 3.01 -16.15
CA THR A 49 12.84 2.18 -17.19
C THR A 49 13.24 0.81 -16.62
N ILE A 50 13.24 -0.24 -17.44
CA ILE A 50 13.65 -1.59 -17.02
C ILE A 50 15.05 -1.58 -16.40
N ALA A 51 15.98 -0.80 -16.95
CA ALA A 51 17.33 -0.68 -16.43
C ALA A 51 17.36 -0.07 -15.02
N ASN A 52 16.65 1.04 -14.79
CA ASN A 52 16.55 1.69 -13.47
C ASN A 52 15.83 0.79 -12.46
N CYS A 53 14.74 0.14 -12.87
CA CYS A 53 14.02 -0.81 -12.05
C CYS A 53 14.95 -1.94 -11.60
N SER A 54 15.68 -2.58 -12.52
CA SER A 54 16.66 -3.62 -12.21
C SER A 54 17.73 -3.15 -11.24
N GLN A 55 18.26 -1.94 -11.41
CA GLN A 55 19.27 -1.38 -10.53
C GLN A 55 18.73 -1.17 -9.09
N HIS A 56 17.53 -0.63 -8.94
CA HIS A 56 16.90 -0.45 -7.66
C HIS A 56 16.57 -1.78 -6.98
N LEU A 57 16.06 -2.77 -7.73
CA LEU A 57 15.80 -4.13 -7.20
C LEU A 57 17.07 -4.82 -6.73
N GLN A 58 18.22 -4.63 -7.40
CA GLN A 58 19.50 -5.15 -6.93
C GLN A 58 19.94 -4.50 -5.61
N GLN A 59 19.70 -3.19 -5.42
CA GLN A 59 19.99 -2.52 -4.15
C GLN A 59 19.11 -3.04 -3.02
N LEU A 60 17.81 -3.21 -3.27
CA LEU A 60 16.87 -3.81 -2.31
C LEU A 60 17.26 -5.25 -1.96
N ARG A 61 17.72 -6.04 -2.94
CA ARG A 61 18.18 -7.42 -2.73
C ARG A 61 19.48 -7.48 -1.92
N ARG A 62 20.43 -6.55 -2.14
CA ARG A 62 21.65 -6.45 -1.31
C ARG A 62 21.35 -6.14 0.15
N ALA A 63 20.29 -5.37 0.41
CA ALA A 63 19.80 -5.08 1.76
C ALA A 63 18.85 -6.16 2.30
N ALA A 64 18.70 -7.29 1.60
CA ALA A 64 17.82 -8.40 1.95
C ALA A 64 16.33 -8.04 2.14
N LEU A 65 15.87 -6.89 1.62
CA LEU A 65 14.46 -6.48 1.67
C LEU A 65 13.61 -7.21 0.62
N VAL A 66 14.23 -7.64 -0.47
CA VAL A 66 13.60 -8.45 -1.50
C VAL A 66 14.46 -9.67 -1.85
N THR A 67 13.80 -10.73 -2.26
CA THR A 67 14.45 -11.92 -2.84
C THR A 67 13.97 -12.10 -4.27
N SER A 68 14.67 -12.95 -5.05
CA SER A 68 14.29 -13.23 -6.43
C SER A 68 14.48 -14.70 -6.77
N ARG A 69 13.64 -15.20 -7.68
CA ARG A 69 13.77 -16.52 -8.30
C ARG A 69 13.77 -16.38 -9.83
N ARG A 70 14.34 -17.35 -10.51
CA ARG A 70 14.19 -17.46 -11.96
C ARG A 70 12.91 -18.22 -12.29
N ASP A 71 12.22 -17.74 -13.34
CA ASP A 71 11.04 -18.38 -13.91
C ASP A 71 11.18 -18.36 -15.44
N GLY A 72 11.77 -19.42 -15.97
CA GLY A 72 12.18 -19.45 -17.37
C GLY A 72 13.21 -18.37 -17.67
N LYS A 73 12.87 -17.45 -18.59
CA LYS A 73 13.70 -16.30 -18.96
C LYS A 73 13.51 -15.10 -18.04
N ALA A 74 12.45 -15.08 -17.23
CA ALA A 74 12.11 -13.97 -16.35
C ALA A 74 12.79 -14.09 -14.98
N VAL A 75 13.00 -12.95 -14.31
CA VAL A 75 13.39 -12.87 -12.91
C VAL A 75 12.22 -12.31 -12.14
N ILE A 76 11.65 -13.09 -11.23
CA ILE A 76 10.52 -12.73 -10.40
C ILE A 76 11.04 -12.32 -9.02
N TYR A 77 10.59 -11.16 -8.55
CA TYR A 77 10.93 -10.59 -7.26
C TYR A 77 9.76 -10.68 -6.29
N ARG A 78 10.08 -10.79 -4.99
CA ARG A 78 9.11 -10.72 -3.90
C ARG A 78 9.75 -10.09 -2.67
N LEU A 79 8.94 -9.61 -1.72
CA LEU A 79 9.44 -9.25 -0.40
C LEU A 79 10.09 -10.45 0.29
N THR A 80 11.12 -10.21 1.08
CA THR A 80 11.79 -11.30 1.82
C THR A 80 10.88 -11.84 2.91
N ASP A 81 10.24 -10.97 3.67
CA ASP A 81 9.29 -11.29 4.73
C ASP A 81 8.36 -10.10 5.04
N ALA A 82 7.38 -10.34 5.93
CA ALA A 82 6.41 -9.37 6.38
C ALA A 82 7.02 -8.22 7.22
N LYS A 83 8.21 -8.40 7.81
CA LYS A 83 8.89 -7.33 8.58
C LYS A 83 9.25 -6.14 7.70
N THR A 84 9.42 -6.37 6.41
CA THR A 84 9.63 -5.28 5.44
C THR A 84 8.39 -4.36 5.39
N LEU A 85 7.16 -4.89 5.44
CA LEU A 85 5.93 -4.10 5.49
C LEU A 85 5.84 -3.29 6.79
N GLN A 86 6.14 -3.91 7.92
CA GLN A 86 6.15 -3.23 9.22
C GLN A 86 7.17 -2.09 9.26
N LEU A 87 8.36 -2.28 8.66
CA LEU A 87 9.37 -1.25 8.55
C LEU A 87 8.90 -0.08 7.68
N MET A 88 8.22 -0.35 6.57
CA MET A 88 7.62 0.68 5.71
C MET A 88 6.54 1.47 6.47
N ASP A 89 5.66 0.79 7.21
CA ASP A 89 4.62 1.46 8.00
C ASP A 89 5.22 2.35 9.09
N LEU A 90 6.23 1.89 9.81
CA LEU A 90 6.94 2.69 10.81
C LEU A 90 7.61 3.93 10.20
N LEU A 91 8.21 3.79 9.01
CA LEU A 91 8.78 4.92 8.28
C LEU A 91 7.71 5.98 7.96
N ARG A 92 6.53 5.55 7.49
CA ARG A 92 5.38 6.42 7.25
C ARG A 92 4.94 7.13 8.53
N VAL A 93 4.71 6.39 9.62
CA VAL A 93 4.26 6.94 10.90
C VAL A 93 5.23 8.00 11.42
N VAL A 94 6.53 7.74 11.33
CA VAL A 94 7.56 8.71 11.74
C VAL A 94 7.52 9.96 10.86
N ALA A 95 7.36 9.79 9.54
CA ALA A 95 7.29 10.91 8.60
C ALA A 95 6.02 11.75 8.81
N GLU A 96 4.85 11.13 8.97
CA GLU A 96 3.58 11.81 9.21
C GLU A 96 3.57 12.61 10.53
N ARG A 97 4.19 12.08 11.58
CA ARG A 97 4.25 12.74 12.88
C ARG A 97 5.22 13.93 12.95
N ASN A 98 6.30 13.89 12.17
CA ASN A 98 7.42 14.80 12.37
C ASN A 98 7.67 15.75 11.19
N LEU A 99 7.10 15.49 10.02
CA LEU A 99 7.33 16.29 8.82
C LEU A 99 6.08 17.08 8.43
N ALA A 100 6.01 18.35 8.78
CA ALA A 100 4.91 19.26 8.43
C ALA A 100 4.59 19.29 6.92
N GLN A 101 5.56 18.97 6.06
CA GLN A 101 5.32 18.85 4.62
C GLN A 101 4.44 17.64 4.28
N VAL A 102 4.60 16.51 4.99
CA VAL A 102 3.76 15.31 4.80
C VAL A 102 2.32 15.64 5.17
N GLU A 103 2.10 16.28 6.32
CA GLU A 103 0.78 16.75 6.75
C GLU A 103 0.11 17.64 5.68
N ARG A 104 0.85 18.61 5.13
CA ARG A 104 0.34 19.51 4.07
C ARG A 104 -0.06 18.74 2.80
N ILE A 105 0.73 17.75 2.39
CA ILE A 105 0.42 16.90 1.24
C ILE A 105 -0.85 16.09 1.49
N LEU A 106 -0.96 15.42 2.65
CA LEU A 106 -2.13 14.60 3.00
C LEU A 106 -3.40 15.44 3.09
N ARG A 107 -3.32 16.63 3.71
CA ARG A 107 -4.45 17.59 3.77
C ARG A 107 -4.85 18.05 2.36
N GLY A 108 -3.90 18.30 1.47
CA GLY A 108 -4.17 18.61 0.07
C GLY A 108 -4.92 17.49 -0.67
N LEU A 109 -4.58 16.22 -0.41
CA LEU A 109 -5.27 15.05 -0.96
C LEU A 109 -6.70 14.91 -0.42
N SER A 110 -6.96 15.41 0.79
CA SER A 110 -8.29 15.38 1.44
C SER A 110 -9.15 16.62 1.10
N GLY A 111 -8.79 17.39 0.08
CA GLY A 111 -9.55 18.59 -0.33
C GLY A 111 -9.37 19.80 0.59
N GLY A 112 -8.31 19.82 1.41
CA GLY A 112 -7.99 20.90 2.35
C GLY A 112 -8.55 20.68 3.76
N GLU A 113 -9.37 19.65 3.95
CA GLU A 113 -9.86 19.22 5.27
C GLU A 113 -8.90 18.24 5.96
N ASP A 114 -9.00 18.16 7.27
CA ASP A 114 -8.31 17.12 8.01
C ASP A 114 -8.89 15.75 7.63
N PRO A 115 -8.03 14.79 7.23
CA PRO A 115 -8.51 13.47 6.87
C PRO A 115 -9.17 12.80 8.08
N PRO A 116 -10.33 12.13 7.91
CA PRO A 116 -10.95 11.40 9.01
C PRO A 116 -10.03 10.28 9.49
N GLU A 117 -10.12 9.99 10.81
CA GLU A 117 -9.36 8.91 11.41
C GLU A 117 -9.61 7.59 10.69
N PRO A 118 -8.58 6.83 10.32
CA PRO A 118 -8.73 5.57 9.61
C PRO A 118 -9.40 4.51 10.51
N VAL A 119 -10.11 3.57 9.88
CA VAL A 119 -10.71 2.41 10.53
C VAL A 119 -9.64 1.34 10.75
N SER A 120 -9.59 0.71 11.91
CA SER A 120 -8.69 -0.44 12.13
C SER A 120 -9.15 -1.66 11.31
N ARG A 121 -8.24 -2.61 11.08
CA ARG A 121 -8.57 -3.82 10.32
C ARG A 121 -9.50 -4.73 11.10
N GLU A 122 -9.34 -4.79 12.42
CA GLU A 122 -10.21 -5.56 13.32
C GLU A 122 -11.64 -5.00 13.31
N ASP A 123 -11.78 -3.67 13.39
CA ASP A 123 -13.07 -3.00 13.36
C ASP A 123 -13.76 -3.20 11.99
N LEU A 124 -13.02 -3.06 10.89
CA LEU A 124 -13.57 -3.33 9.56
C LEU A 124 -14.02 -4.78 9.42
N ALA A 125 -13.24 -5.76 9.90
CA ALA A 125 -13.61 -7.17 9.84
C ALA A 125 -14.90 -7.46 10.60
N ALA A 126 -15.07 -6.88 11.78
CA ALA A 126 -16.31 -7.00 12.57
C ALA A 126 -17.52 -6.41 11.80
N ARG A 127 -17.39 -5.22 11.23
CA ARG A 127 -18.46 -4.56 10.47
C ARG A 127 -18.82 -5.28 9.16
N ILE A 128 -17.85 -5.90 8.50
CA ILE A 128 -18.12 -6.78 7.34
C ILE A 128 -18.99 -7.96 7.76
N ALA A 129 -18.66 -8.61 8.88
CA ALA A 129 -19.42 -9.73 9.39
C ALA A 129 -20.86 -9.35 9.80
N GLU A 130 -21.09 -8.12 10.26
CA GLU A 130 -22.39 -7.56 10.59
C GLU A 130 -23.17 -7.05 9.37
N GLY A 131 -22.52 -6.89 8.22
CA GLY A 131 -23.13 -6.28 7.03
C GLY A 131 -23.43 -4.78 7.19
N SER A 132 -22.71 -4.08 8.09
CA SER A 132 -22.94 -2.69 8.47
C SER A 132 -22.05 -1.68 7.75
N VAL A 133 -21.25 -2.11 6.75
CA VAL A 133 -20.27 -1.28 6.03
C VAL A 133 -20.24 -1.62 4.54
N THR A 134 -20.02 -0.62 3.72
CA THR A 134 -19.65 -0.80 2.31
C THR A 134 -18.13 -0.70 2.17
N VAL A 135 -17.49 -1.73 1.62
CA VAL A 135 -16.03 -1.76 1.42
C VAL A 135 -15.70 -1.43 -0.03
N LEU A 136 -14.76 -0.50 -0.25
CA LEU A 136 -14.26 -0.16 -1.58
C LEU A 136 -12.78 -0.51 -1.72
N ASP A 137 -12.46 -1.36 -2.70
CA ASP A 137 -11.10 -1.56 -3.18
C ASP A 137 -10.81 -0.56 -4.30
N VAL A 138 -9.95 0.41 -4.03
CA VAL A 138 -9.64 1.47 -4.98
C VAL A 138 -8.39 1.20 -5.81
N ARG A 139 -7.92 -0.06 -5.84
CA ARG A 139 -6.82 -0.52 -6.69
C ARG A 139 -7.31 -0.81 -8.12
N PRO A 140 -6.39 -0.86 -9.09
CA PRO A 140 -6.70 -1.34 -10.43
C PRO A 140 -7.32 -2.75 -10.43
N ALA A 141 -8.17 -3.04 -11.42
CA ALA A 141 -8.92 -4.29 -11.50
C ALA A 141 -8.03 -5.55 -11.57
N ASP A 142 -6.85 -5.44 -12.19
CA ASP A 142 -5.87 -6.53 -12.25
C ASP A 142 -5.31 -6.89 -10.86
N GLU A 143 -5.17 -5.91 -9.97
CA GLU A 143 -4.75 -6.14 -8.59
C GLU A 143 -5.89 -6.69 -7.73
N TYR A 144 -7.10 -6.16 -7.90
CA TYR A 144 -8.31 -6.69 -7.26
C TYR A 144 -8.52 -8.17 -7.57
N ALA A 145 -8.40 -8.57 -8.83
CA ALA A 145 -8.57 -9.94 -9.27
C ALA A 145 -7.57 -10.93 -8.65
N THR A 146 -6.37 -10.46 -8.28
CA THR A 146 -5.35 -11.31 -7.62
C THR A 146 -5.64 -11.54 -6.13
N GLY A 147 -6.48 -10.71 -5.53
CA GLY A 147 -6.92 -10.84 -4.14
C GLY A 147 -7.52 -9.53 -3.62
N HIS A 148 -8.62 -9.64 -2.87
CA HIS A 148 -9.35 -8.50 -2.30
C HIS A 148 -10.07 -8.90 -1.00
N ILE A 149 -10.48 -7.91 -0.20
CA ILE A 149 -11.29 -8.11 1.00
C ILE A 149 -12.69 -8.60 0.60
N PRO A 150 -13.22 -9.66 1.24
CA PRO A 150 -14.54 -10.19 0.91
C PRO A 150 -15.63 -9.11 0.89
N GLY A 151 -16.47 -9.11 -0.16
CA GLY A 151 -17.56 -8.15 -0.33
C GLY A 151 -17.13 -6.76 -0.79
N ALA A 152 -15.83 -6.51 -1.03
CA ALA A 152 -15.37 -5.22 -1.52
C ALA A 152 -15.79 -4.99 -2.98
N LEU A 153 -16.32 -3.80 -3.25
CA LEU A 153 -16.56 -3.31 -4.61
C LEU A 153 -15.27 -2.73 -5.17
N ASN A 154 -14.90 -3.14 -6.39
CA ASN A 154 -13.68 -2.60 -7.02
C ASN A 154 -13.97 -1.35 -7.83
N MET A 155 -13.20 -0.30 -7.56
CA MET A 155 -13.37 0.97 -8.24
C MET A 155 -12.18 1.90 -8.02
N THR A 156 -11.59 2.37 -9.09
CA THR A 156 -10.53 3.37 -9.03
C THR A 156 -11.09 4.76 -8.65
N PRO A 157 -10.26 5.68 -8.11
CA PRO A 157 -10.72 7.02 -7.74
C PRO A 157 -11.39 7.80 -8.88
N THR A 158 -11.00 7.53 -10.14
CA THR A 158 -11.57 8.17 -11.33
C THR A 158 -12.97 7.66 -11.69
N GLU A 159 -13.39 6.55 -11.12
CA GLU A 159 -14.70 5.93 -11.39
C GLU A 159 -15.74 6.22 -10.29
N ILE A 160 -15.33 6.88 -9.21
CA ILE A 160 -16.19 7.10 -8.03
C ILE A 160 -17.48 7.82 -8.40
N GLU A 161 -17.44 8.85 -9.25
CA GLU A 161 -18.61 9.59 -9.69
C GLU A 161 -19.71 8.68 -10.28
N ARG A 162 -19.31 7.58 -10.91
CA ARG A 162 -20.25 6.60 -11.50
C ARG A 162 -20.97 5.77 -10.45
N ILE A 163 -20.34 5.48 -9.31
CA ILE A 163 -20.93 4.60 -8.28
C ILE A 163 -21.71 5.39 -7.23
N VAL A 164 -21.36 6.64 -6.98
CA VAL A 164 -22.02 7.47 -5.95
C VAL A 164 -23.56 7.33 -5.94
N PRO A 165 -24.26 7.34 -7.10
CA PRO A 165 -25.72 7.19 -7.12
C PRO A 165 -26.23 5.83 -6.66
N THR A 166 -25.38 4.82 -6.58
CA THR A 166 -25.75 3.43 -6.20
C THR A 166 -25.40 3.12 -4.75
N LEU A 167 -24.65 3.99 -4.07
CA LEU A 167 -24.26 3.81 -2.69
C LEU A 167 -25.36 4.27 -1.74
N ASP A 168 -25.59 3.50 -0.70
CA ASP A 168 -26.51 3.88 0.38
C ASP A 168 -25.87 4.97 1.25
N PRO A 169 -26.44 6.19 1.32
CA PRO A 169 -25.87 7.28 2.10
C PRO A 169 -25.96 7.04 3.63
N ALA A 170 -26.79 6.10 4.07
CA ALA A 170 -26.90 5.74 5.48
C ALA A 170 -25.80 4.77 5.95
N THR A 171 -25.14 4.09 5.01
CA THR A 171 -24.10 3.10 5.30
C THR A 171 -22.71 3.73 5.22
N GLU A 172 -21.87 3.52 6.25
CA GLU A 172 -20.48 3.98 6.23
C GLU A 172 -19.70 3.25 5.13
N ILE A 173 -18.83 3.99 4.45
CA ILE A 173 -17.99 3.47 3.37
C ILE A 173 -16.54 3.45 3.86
N VAL A 174 -15.88 2.29 3.76
CA VAL A 174 -14.46 2.16 4.06
C VAL A 174 -13.67 1.82 2.79
N ALA A 175 -12.83 2.76 2.36
CA ALA A 175 -11.98 2.58 1.20
C ALA A 175 -10.58 2.07 1.59
N TYR A 176 -10.06 1.09 0.87
CA TYR A 176 -8.68 0.62 1.04
C TYR A 176 -7.92 0.54 -0.28
N CYS A 177 -6.60 0.49 -0.18
CA CYS A 177 -5.69 0.46 -1.31
C CYS A 177 -4.52 -0.52 -1.08
N ARG A 178 -3.39 -0.27 -1.73
CA ARG A 178 -2.17 -1.10 -1.68
C ARG A 178 -1.47 -1.11 -0.32
N GLY A 179 -1.70 -0.12 0.51
CA GLY A 179 -1.02 0.02 1.80
C GLY A 179 -0.66 1.46 2.14
N PRO A 180 0.32 1.66 3.03
CA PRO A 180 0.54 2.94 3.70
C PRO A 180 0.98 4.10 2.79
N TYR A 181 1.52 3.83 1.60
CA TYR A 181 1.99 4.87 0.68
C TYR A 181 1.01 5.19 -0.46
N CYS A 182 -0.09 4.44 -0.55
CA CYS A 182 -1.05 4.61 -1.63
C CYS A 182 -1.96 5.82 -1.39
N ILE A 183 -1.96 6.76 -2.33
CA ILE A 183 -2.81 7.97 -2.26
C ILE A 183 -4.25 7.73 -2.72
N TYR A 184 -4.55 6.63 -3.40
CA TYR A 184 -5.87 6.41 -4.00
C TYR A 184 -7.00 6.32 -2.96
N ALA A 185 -6.75 5.73 -1.78
CA ALA A 185 -7.75 5.71 -0.73
C ALA A 185 -8.04 7.12 -0.17
N HIS A 186 -7.03 8.00 -0.09
CA HIS A 186 -7.24 9.40 0.28
C HIS A 186 -8.10 10.13 -0.74
N GLN A 187 -7.78 9.99 -2.03
CA GLN A 187 -8.54 10.61 -3.13
C GLN A 187 -9.99 10.10 -3.19
N ALA A 188 -10.18 8.79 -3.01
CA ALA A 188 -11.50 8.17 -3.00
C ALA A 188 -12.37 8.70 -1.85
N VAL A 189 -11.82 8.72 -0.62
CA VAL A 189 -12.54 9.24 0.55
C VAL A 189 -12.88 10.72 0.36
N ALA A 190 -11.94 11.53 -0.13
CA ALA A 190 -12.21 12.94 -0.40
C ALA A 190 -13.35 13.14 -1.43
N ALA A 191 -13.35 12.36 -2.52
CA ALA A 191 -14.41 12.40 -3.53
C ALA A 191 -15.76 11.99 -2.95
N LEU A 192 -15.83 10.87 -2.20
CA LEU A 192 -17.08 10.40 -1.58
C LEU A 192 -17.64 11.41 -0.58
N ARG A 193 -16.80 11.99 0.26
CA ARG A 193 -17.21 13.00 1.25
C ARG A 193 -17.72 14.30 0.59
N LYS A 194 -17.14 14.68 -0.55
CA LYS A 194 -17.63 15.81 -1.35
C LYS A 194 -19.09 15.61 -1.81
N HIS A 195 -19.52 14.36 -1.97
CA HIS A 195 -20.91 13.99 -2.27
C HIS A 195 -21.77 13.78 -1.01
N GLY A 196 -21.29 14.15 0.17
CA GLY A 196 -22.02 14.02 1.44
C GLY A 196 -22.05 12.61 2.03
N LEU A 197 -21.29 11.67 1.49
CA LEU A 197 -21.24 10.30 1.98
C LEU A 197 -20.28 10.18 3.19
N ASN A 198 -20.65 9.34 4.17
CA ASN A 198 -19.77 9.03 5.30
C ASN A 198 -18.70 8.04 4.86
N ALA A 199 -17.50 8.54 4.56
CA ALA A 199 -16.41 7.72 4.06
C ALA A 199 -15.14 7.90 4.88
N ARG A 200 -14.46 6.77 5.15
CA ARG A 200 -13.18 6.68 5.88
C ARG A 200 -12.22 5.75 5.14
N ARG A 201 -10.95 5.79 5.52
CA ARG A 201 -9.94 4.86 5.00
C ARG A 201 -9.72 3.70 5.96
N LEU A 202 -9.34 2.54 5.42
CA LEU A 202 -8.72 1.49 6.21
C LEU A 202 -7.31 1.92 6.66
N TYR A 203 -6.93 1.60 7.88
CA TYR A 203 -5.54 1.71 8.33
C TYR A 203 -4.69 0.59 7.68
N GLY A 204 -3.74 0.98 6.85
CA GLY A 204 -2.97 0.08 6.00
C GLY A 204 -3.65 -0.19 4.66
N GLY A 205 -3.56 -1.43 4.18
CA GLY A 205 -4.15 -1.90 2.94
C GLY A 205 -4.30 -3.41 2.90
N LEU A 206 -4.42 -3.98 1.71
CA LEU A 206 -4.58 -5.42 1.54
C LEU A 206 -3.39 -6.25 2.05
N PRO A 207 -2.12 -5.83 1.90
CA PRO A 207 -0.99 -6.59 2.44
C PRO A 207 -1.05 -6.77 3.95
N GLU A 208 -1.34 -5.69 4.69
CA GLU A 208 -1.45 -5.71 6.15
C GLU A 208 -2.69 -6.50 6.61
N TRP A 209 -3.81 -6.40 5.88
CA TRP A 209 -5.01 -7.23 6.09
C TRP A 209 -4.69 -8.72 5.98
N ARG A 210 -3.92 -9.10 4.96
CA ARG A 210 -3.48 -10.49 4.74
C ARG A 210 -2.49 -10.95 5.81
N GLU A 211 -1.59 -10.08 6.25
CA GLU A 211 -0.60 -10.37 7.31
C GLU A 211 -1.30 -10.67 8.65
N ASP A 212 -2.40 -10.01 8.95
CA ASP A 212 -3.22 -10.28 10.14
C ASP A 212 -4.04 -11.58 10.02
N GLY A 213 -3.90 -12.33 8.94
CA GLY A 213 -4.62 -13.60 8.72
C GLY A 213 -6.08 -13.43 8.37
N LEU A 214 -6.53 -12.22 8.01
CA LEU A 214 -7.91 -11.92 7.66
C LEU A 214 -8.26 -12.46 6.25
N PRO A 215 -9.54 -12.79 5.98
CA PRO A 215 -9.95 -13.44 4.74
C PRO A 215 -9.66 -12.60 3.50
N VAL A 216 -9.19 -13.26 2.44
CA VAL A 216 -8.95 -12.67 1.12
C VAL A 216 -9.57 -13.57 0.07
N LEU A 217 -10.35 -13.00 -0.83
CA LEU A 217 -10.89 -13.68 -2.01
C LEU A 217 -10.05 -13.35 -3.25
N ALA A 218 -10.00 -14.26 -4.20
CA ALA A 218 -9.39 -14.05 -5.51
C ALA A 218 -10.46 -14.22 -6.61
N GLY A 219 -10.23 -13.59 -7.76
CA GLY A 219 -11.17 -13.58 -8.87
C GLY A 219 -11.96 -12.27 -8.98
N THR A 220 -12.72 -12.13 -10.04
CA THR A 220 -13.70 -11.04 -10.24
C THR A 220 -15.08 -11.55 -9.84
N GLN A 221 -15.78 -10.84 -8.95
CA GLN A 221 -17.19 -11.05 -8.69
C GLN A 221 -18.03 -10.49 -9.85
#